data_7b6b30d149cbc74fe22e5b777990af0a
#
_entry.id   7b6b30d149cbc74fe22e5b777990af0a
#
_cell.length_a   1.000
_cell.length_b   1.000
_cell.length_c   1.000
_cell.angle_alpha   90.00
_cell.angle_beta   90.00
_cell.angle_gamma   90.00
#
_symmetry.space_group_name_H-M   'P 1'
#
loop_
_entity.id
_entity.type
_entity.pdbx_description
1 polymer ?
#
loop_
_entity_poly.entity_id
_entity_poly.type
_entity_poly.pdbx_seq_one_letter_code
_entity_poly.pdbx_strand_id
1 'polypeptide(L)'
;MSEAAAPLRNYRYYDFILGAFVCVLLCSNLIGPAKIAQVHLPDFVSYLLEATIGNLCALFGYPGVRFESITFGAGVLFFPISYIFGDILTEVYGYARARRVIWSGLVALVFATIMATVVVKLPPAPGWSGQEAYESIFGQTPRIVLASITAFFCGEFANSYTLAKMKVWTNGRALWSRIVGSTIVGEGVDSLVFYPAAFLGVWETKLVITVMVSNYLLKVLWEVLATPLTYRVVAALKRAEHEDYYDRDTRFTPFSVRT
;
A
#
# COMPACT_ATOMS: atom_id res chain seq x y z
N MET A 1 16.05 38.97 -10.84
CA MET A 1 15.63 38.99 -9.42
C MET A 1 15.61 37.55 -8.94
N SER A 2 16.54 37.17 -8.07
CA SER A 2 16.59 35.84 -7.48
C SER A 2 15.43 35.73 -6.51
N GLU A 3 14.48 34.84 -6.81
CA GLU A 3 13.41 34.45 -5.89
C GLU A 3 14.10 33.76 -4.70
N ALA A 4 14.15 34.45 -3.57
CA ALA A 4 14.68 33.88 -2.34
C ALA A 4 13.86 32.66 -2.00
N ALA A 5 14.48 31.49 -2.05
CA ALA A 5 13.85 30.23 -1.66
C ALA A 5 13.31 30.39 -0.23
N ALA A 6 12.01 30.20 -0.04
CA ALA A 6 11.40 30.22 1.28
C ALA A 6 12.17 29.27 2.21
N PRO A 7 12.45 29.65 3.47
CA PRO A 7 13.24 28.82 4.37
C PRO A 7 12.57 27.45 4.53
N LEU A 8 13.35 26.38 4.39
CA LEU A 8 12.89 25.01 4.57
C LEU A 8 12.32 24.89 5.99
N ARG A 9 10.99 24.74 6.07
CA ARG A 9 10.31 24.59 7.36
C ARG A 9 10.67 23.23 7.95
N ASN A 10 11.26 23.23 9.16
CA ASN A 10 11.51 22.01 9.92
C ASN A 10 10.21 21.51 10.53
N TYR A 11 9.84 20.26 10.20
CA TYR A 11 8.71 19.58 10.78
C TYR A 11 9.17 18.65 11.89
N ARG A 12 8.45 18.64 13.01
CA ARG A 12 8.82 17.87 14.20
C ARG A 12 8.64 16.36 14.02
N TYR A 13 7.60 15.95 13.31
CA TYR A 13 7.19 14.55 13.22
C TYR A 13 7.44 13.93 11.84
N TYR A 14 7.78 14.72 10.83
CA TYR A 14 7.93 14.26 9.45
C TYR A 14 8.93 13.10 9.31
N ASP A 15 10.10 13.21 9.92
CA ASP A 15 11.15 12.19 9.81
C ASP A 15 10.76 10.89 10.52
N PHE A 16 10.02 10.97 11.63
CA PHE A 16 9.48 9.79 12.33
C PHE A 16 8.44 9.08 11.48
N ILE A 17 7.55 9.83 10.80
CA ILE A 17 6.52 9.28 9.92
C ILE A 17 7.16 8.66 8.68
N LEU A 18 8.19 9.29 8.12
CA LEU A 18 9.00 8.73 7.03
C LEU A 18 9.62 7.39 7.46
N GLY A 19 10.29 7.36 8.60
CA GLY A 19 10.89 6.13 9.14
C GLY A 19 9.87 5.02 9.37
N ALA A 20 8.71 5.36 9.95
CA ALA A 20 7.61 4.42 10.17
C ALA A 20 7.03 3.87 8.85
N PHE A 21 6.82 4.74 7.85
CA PHE A 21 6.39 4.33 6.51
C PHE A 21 7.35 3.32 5.89
N VAL A 22 8.66 3.63 5.88
CA VAL A 22 9.69 2.72 5.34
C VAL A 22 9.70 1.39 6.09
N CYS A 23 9.60 1.42 7.42
CA CYS A 23 9.54 0.21 8.25
C CYS A 23 8.34 -0.67 7.87
N VAL A 24 7.14 -0.09 7.80
CA VAL A 24 5.91 -0.81 7.43
C VAL A 24 6.02 -1.36 6.01
N LEU A 25 6.55 -0.59 5.08
CA LEU A 25 6.76 -1.02 3.70
C LEU A 25 7.69 -2.23 3.61
N LEU A 26 8.81 -2.22 4.34
CA LEU A 26 9.73 -3.36 4.40
C LEU A 26 9.06 -4.59 5.05
N CYS A 27 8.32 -4.41 6.15
CA CYS A 27 7.58 -5.49 6.78
C CYS A 27 6.55 -6.11 5.83
N SER A 28 5.80 -5.28 5.09
CA SER A 28 4.78 -5.76 4.16
C SER A 28 5.35 -6.58 3.01
N ASN A 29 6.55 -6.25 2.54
CA ASN A 29 7.18 -6.90 1.39
C ASN A 29 8.12 -8.06 1.75
N LEU A 30 8.77 -8.03 2.91
CA LEU A 30 9.74 -9.06 3.30
C LEU A 30 9.15 -10.12 4.25
N ILE A 31 8.28 -9.72 5.19
CA ILE A 31 7.75 -10.60 6.22
C ILE A 31 6.39 -11.19 5.80
N GLY A 32 5.55 -10.36 5.18
CA GLY A 32 4.17 -10.72 4.86
C GLY A 32 3.97 -11.78 3.79
N PRO A 33 4.69 -11.76 2.65
CA PRO A 33 4.33 -12.57 1.49
C PRO A 33 4.50 -14.09 1.69
N ALA A 34 5.44 -14.51 2.53
CA ALA A 34 5.74 -15.93 2.77
C ALA A 34 4.69 -16.65 3.62
N LYS A 35 3.82 -15.92 4.32
CA LYS A 35 2.82 -16.50 5.21
C LYS A 35 1.42 -16.43 4.60
N ILE A 36 0.82 -17.58 4.35
CA ILE A 36 -0.61 -17.71 4.08
C ILE A 36 -1.32 -17.97 5.40
N ALA A 37 -2.31 -17.17 5.73
CA ALA A 37 -3.13 -17.29 6.92
C ALA A 37 -4.59 -17.58 6.52
N GLN A 38 -5.27 -18.34 7.37
CA GLN A 38 -6.70 -18.61 7.24
C GLN A 38 -7.39 -18.25 8.55
N VAL A 39 -8.45 -17.48 8.47
CA VAL A 39 -9.28 -17.10 9.61
C VAL A 39 -10.69 -17.62 9.37
N HIS A 40 -11.21 -18.40 10.30
CA HIS A 40 -12.62 -18.78 10.28
C HIS A 40 -13.47 -17.60 10.70
N LEU A 41 -14.49 -17.32 9.92
CA LEU A 41 -15.41 -16.25 10.20
C LEU A 41 -16.47 -16.71 11.23
N PRO A 42 -16.88 -15.84 12.15
CA PRO A 42 -18.07 -16.10 12.95
C PRO A 42 -19.30 -16.30 12.05
N ASP A 43 -20.19 -17.21 12.40
CA ASP A 43 -21.37 -17.59 11.60
C ASP A 43 -22.21 -16.37 11.15
N PHE A 44 -22.35 -15.38 12.02
CA PHE A 44 -23.04 -14.13 11.69
C PHE A 44 -22.36 -13.34 10.56
N VAL A 45 -21.02 -13.28 10.56
CA VAL A 45 -20.26 -12.58 9.51
C VAL A 45 -20.33 -13.37 8.21
N SER A 46 -20.21 -14.70 8.27
CA SER A 46 -20.38 -15.60 7.13
C SER A 46 -21.75 -15.39 6.46
N TYR A 47 -22.81 -15.40 7.25
CA TYR A 47 -24.17 -15.16 6.78
C TYR A 47 -24.35 -13.78 6.12
N LEU A 48 -23.79 -12.71 6.72
CA LEU A 48 -23.85 -11.36 6.12
C LEU A 48 -23.10 -11.28 4.79
N LEU A 49 -21.94 -11.92 4.71
CA LEU A 49 -21.14 -11.94 3.46
C LEU A 49 -21.84 -12.77 2.37
N GLU A 50 -22.45 -13.89 2.72
CA GLU A 50 -23.25 -14.69 1.80
C GLU A 50 -24.47 -13.93 1.31
N ALA A 51 -25.19 -13.26 2.21
CA ALA A 51 -26.37 -12.48 1.87
C ALA A 51 -26.08 -11.25 1.00
N THR A 52 -24.86 -10.68 1.08
CA THR A 52 -24.47 -9.47 0.35
C THR A 52 -23.60 -9.79 -0.86
N ILE A 53 -22.39 -10.26 -0.60
CA ILE A 53 -21.38 -10.55 -1.65
C ILE A 53 -21.71 -11.84 -2.39
N GLY A 54 -22.26 -12.85 -1.71
CA GLY A 54 -22.68 -14.11 -2.32
C GLY A 54 -23.76 -13.90 -3.40
N ASN A 55 -24.75 -13.05 -3.12
CA ASN A 55 -25.77 -12.65 -4.09
C ASN A 55 -25.17 -11.86 -5.28
N LEU A 56 -24.20 -11.00 -5.02
CA LEU A 56 -23.49 -10.28 -6.06
C LEU A 56 -22.64 -11.24 -6.92
N CYS A 57 -21.97 -12.19 -6.32
CA CYS A 57 -21.22 -13.23 -7.04
C CYS A 57 -22.14 -14.10 -7.90
N ALA A 58 -23.34 -14.42 -7.41
CA ALA A 58 -24.35 -15.17 -8.19
C ALA A 58 -24.79 -14.43 -9.45
N LEU A 59 -24.93 -13.10 -9.39
CA LEU A 59 -25.22 -12.24 -10.56
C LEU A 59 -24.10 -12.30 -11.64
N PHE A 60 -22.86 -12.51 -11.21
CA PHE A 60 -21.71 -12.67 -12.12
C PHE A 60 -21.42 -14.13 -12.51
N GLY A 61 -22.34 -15.06 -12.24
CA GLY A 61 -22.22 -16.46 -12.65
C GLY A 61 -21.46 -17.36 -11.67
N TYR A 62 -21.32 -16.94 -10.39
CA TYR A 62 -20.72 -17.72 -9.32
C TYR A 62 -21.73 -17.96 -8.18
N PRO A 63 -22.77 -18.80 -8.40
CA PRO A 63 -23.73 -19.12 -7.34
C PRO A 63 -23.11 -20.04 -6.29
N GLY A 64 -23.51 -19.88 -5.03
CA GLY A 64 -23.13 -20.78 -3.93
C GLY A 64 -21.76 -20.54 -3.32
N VAL A 65 -21.19 -19.33 -3.46
CA VAL A 65 -19.97 -18.94 -2.75
C VAL A 65 -20.24 -18.91 -1.25
N ARG A 66 -19.54 -19.76 -0.48
CA ARG A 66 -19.59 -19.77 0.98
C ARG A 66 -18.38 -19.05 1.55
N PHE A 67 -18.61 -18.25 2.59
CA PHE A 67 -17.61 -17.46 3.28
C PHE A 67 -17.33 -18.00 4.70
N GLU A 68 -17.11 -19.31 4.82
CA GLU A 68 -16.81 -19.96 6.13
C GLU A 68 -15.42 -19.54 6.66
N SER A 69 -14.50 -19.23 5.77
CA SER A 69 -13.14 -18.79 6.10
C SER A 69 -12.58 -17.87 5.02
N ILE A 70 -11.72 -16.95 5.44
CA ILE A 70 -10.95 -16.09 4.54
C ILE A 70 -9.50 -16.54 4.56
N THR A 71 -8.96 -16.90 3.40
CA THR A 71 -7.55 -17.23 3.21
C THR A 71 -6.86 -16.05 2.56
N PHE A 72 -5.78 -15.54 3.16
CA PHE A 72 -5.06 -14.37 2.68
C PHE A 72 -3.57 -14.46 2.96
N GLY A 73 -2.76 -13.75 2.19
CA GLY A 73 -1.35 -13.54 2.50
C GLY A 73 -1.20 -12.57 3.67
N ALA A 74 -0.35 -12.88 4.65
CA ALA A 74 -0.20 -12.05 5.85
C ALA A 74 0.30 -10.63 5.55
N GLY A 75 0.88 -10.39 4.38
CA GLY A 75 1.23 -9.04 3.88
C GLY A 75 0.05 -8.08 3.82
N VAL A 76 -1.18 -8.58 3.63
CA VAL A 76 -2.41 -7.78 3.64
C VAL A 76 -2.62 -7.03 4.96
N LEU A 77 -2.05 -7.49 6.07
CA LEU A 77 -2.13 -6.79 7.36
C LEU A 77 -1.31 -5.48 7.39
N PHE A 78 -0.17 -5.47 6.68
CA PHE A 78 0.74 -4.32 6.67
C PHE A 78 0.48 -3.36 5.51
N PHE A 79 -0.01 -3.89 4.39
CA PHE A 79 -0.17 -3.13 3.15
C PHE A 79 -1.09 -1.90 3.31
N PRO A 80 -2.28 -2.01 3.94
CA PRO A 80 -3.13 -0.85 4.16
C PRO A 80 -2.51 0.18 5.09
N ILE A 81 -1.64 -0.24 6.02
CA ILE A 81 -0.95 0.67 6.92
C ILE A 81 -0.02 1.59 6.13
N SER A 82 0.67 1.10 5.08
CA SER A 82 1.51 1.94 4.23
C SER A 82 0.70 3.03 3.51
N TYR A 83 -0.49 2.69 3.00
CA TYR A 83 -1.39 3.66 2.37
C TYR A 83 -1.87 4.73 3.36
N ILE A 84 -2.23 4.35 4.59
CA ILE A 84 -2.58 5.31 5.66
C ILE A 84 -1.43 6.30 5.90
N PHE A 85 -0.18 5.84 5.94
CA PHE A 85 0.98 6.73 6.05
C PHE A 85 1.14 7.63 4.84
N GLY A 86 0.95 7.12 3.62
CA GLY A 86 0.94 7.90 2.38
C GLY A 86 -0.11 9.00 2.40
N ASP A 87 -1.32 8.68 2.84
CA ASP A 87 -2.43 9.63 2.98
C ASP A 87 -2.14 10.71 4.04
N ILE A 88 -1.64 10.31 5.21
CA ILE A 88 -1.24 11.25 6.27
C ILE A 88 -0.16 12.21 5.75
N LEU A 89 0.86 11.70 5.08
CA LEU A 89 1.95 12.50 4.53
C LEU A 89 1.45 13.49 3.49
N THR A 90 0.62 13.03 2.57
CA THR A 90 0.06 13.87 1.50
C THR A 90 -0.92 14.91 2.06
N GLU A 91 -1.79 14.52 2.99
CA GLU A 91 -2.80 15.41 3.56
C GLU A 91 -2.20 16.50 4.46
N VAL A 92 -1.16 16.19 5.22
CA VAL A 92 -0.54 17.16 6.15
C VAL A 92 0.56 17.96 5.47
N TYR A 93 1.49 17.29 4.81
CA TYR A 93 2.74 17.88 4.31
C TYR A 93 2.74 18.18 2.80
N GLY A 94 1.74 17.67 2.07
CA GLY A 94 1.58 17.86 0.64
C GLY A 94 2.33 16.85 -0.22
N TYR A 95 1.95 16.80 -1.51
CA TYR A 95 2.46 15.84 -2.50
C TYR A 95 3.98 15.86 -2.67
N ALA A 96 4.59 17.04 -2.68
CA ALA A 96 6.04 17.15 -2.91
C ALA A 96 6.88 16.44 -1.82
N ARG A 97 6.40 16.48 -0.56
CA ARG A 97 7.03 15.77 0.56
C ARG A 97 6.65 14.30 0.61
N ALA A 98 5.40 13.96 0.34
CA ALA A 98 4.97 12.56 0.20
C ALA A 98 5.78 11.85 -0.88
N ARG A 99 6.02 12.49 -2.02
CA ARG A 99 6.88 11.98 -3.09
C ARG A 99 8.29 11.61 -2.60
N ARG A 100 8.93 12.40 -1.75
CA ARG A 100 10.25 12.07 -1.19
C ARG A 100 10.19 10.80 -0.34
N VAL A 101 9.13 10.65 0.43
CA VAL A 101 8.92 9.45 1.26
C VAL A 101 8.73 8.21 0.38
N ILE A 102 7.93 8.32 -0.69
CA ILE A 102 7.74 7.23 -1.66
C ILE A 102 9.09 6.82 -2.28
N TRP A 103 9.91 7.78 -2.70
CA TRP A 103 11.25 7.49 -3.23
C TRP A 103 12.17 6.85 -2.18
N SER A 104 12.13 7.33 -0.92
CA SER A 104 12.92 6.75 0.17
C SER A 104 12.49 5.31 0.44
N GLY A 105 11.19 5.04 0.44
CA GLY A 105 10.63 3.70 0.57
C GLY A 105 11.05 2.78 -0.59
N LEU A 106 10.99 3.29 -1.83
CA LEU A 106 11.41 2.55 -3.02
C LEU A 106 12.90 2.14 -2.94
N VAL A 107 13.77 3.08 -2.62
CA VAL A 107 15.21 2.82 -2.47
C VAL A 107 15.46 1.79 -1.36
N ALA A 108 14.81 1.94 -0.21
CA ALA A 108 14.92 1.00 0.89
C ALA A 108 14.43 -0.40 0.51
N LEU A 109 13.31 -0.50 -0.21
CA LEU A 109 12.74 -1.77 -0.68
C LEU A 109 13.67 -2.46 -1.69
N VAL A 110 14.18 -1.73 -2.67
CA VAL A 110 15.14 -2.26 -3.67
C VAL A 110 16.41 -2.74 -2.97
N PHE A 111 16.96 -1.95 -2.06
CA PHE A 111 18.14 -2.34 -1.29
C PHE A 111 17.90 -3.60 -0.46
N ALA A 112 16.82 -3.65 0.30
CA ALA A 112 16.48 -4.81 1.13
C ALA A 112 16.26 -6.08 0.29
N THR A 113 15.63 -5.95 -0.89
CA THR A 113 15.43 -7.07 -1.82
C THR A 113 16.75 -7.59 -2.39
N ILE A 114 17.65 -6.68 -2.79
CA ILE A 114 19.01 -7.07 -3.26
C ILE A 114 19.74 -7.80 -2.14
N MET A 115 19.75 -7.26 -0.92
CA MET A 115 20.43 -7.87 0.21
C MET A 115 19.83 -9.23 0.57
N ALA A 116 18.50 -9.36 0.59
CA ALA A 116 17.84 -10.64 0.81
C ALA A 116 18.26 -11.67 -0.25
N THR A 117 18.29 -11.28 -1.53
CA THR A 117 18.74 -12.14 -2.64
C THR A 117 20.20 -12.58 -2.50
N VAL A 118 21.09 -11.65 -2.11
CA VAL A 118 22.51 -11.95 -1.88
C VAL A 118 22.66 -12.95 -0.74
N VAL A 119 22.00 -12.72 0.39
CA VAL A 119 22.11 -13.58 1.57
C VAL A 119 21.53 -14.98 1.30
N VAL A 120 20.40 -15.09 0.60
CA VAL A 120 19.81 -16.39 0.19
C VAL A 120 20.79 -17.20 -0.67
N LYS A 121 21.57 -16.55 -1.54
CA LYS A 121 22.51 -17.22 -2.43
C LYS A 121 23.88 -17.53 -1.81
N LEU A 122 24.15 -17.09 -0.58
CA LEU A 122 25.38 -17.47 0.11
C LEU A 122 25.37 -18.96 0.42
N PRO A 123 26.49 -19.68 0.24
CA PRO A 123 26.56 -21.09 0.56
C PRO A 123 26.37 -21.31 2.07
N PRO A 124 25.53 -22.28 2.48
CA PRO A 124 25.32 -22.56 3.89
C PRO A 124 26.58 -23.09 4.57
N ALA A 125 26.79 -22.71 5.82
CA ALA A 125 27.88 -23.23 6.61
C ALA A 125 27.70 -24.74 6.89
N PRO A 126 28.77 -25.54 7.03
CA PRO A 126 28.69 -26.94 7.40
C PRO A 126 27.88 -27.14 8.70
N GLY A 127 26.84 -27.98 8.66
CA GLY A 127 25.97 -28.26 9.81
C GLY A 127 24.80 -27.28 9.99
N TRP A 128 24.66 -26.24 9.17
CA TRP A 128 23.48 -25.37 9.19
C TRP A 128 22.36 -25.92 8.30
N SER A 129 21.21 -26.26 8.89
CA SER A 129 20.08 -26.91 8.21
C SER A 129 18.95 -25.94 7.81
N GLY A 130 19.11 -24.62 8.01
CA GLY A 130 18.06 -23.62 7.81
C GLY A 130 17.90 -23.11 6.37
N GLN A 131 18.65 -23.63 5.38
CA GLN A 131 18.67 -23.10 4.02
C GLN A 131 17.30 -23.13 3.34
N GLU A 132 16.61 -24.26 3.37
CA GLU A 132 15.29 -24.41 2.74
C GLU A 132 14.24 -23.46 3.34
N ALA A 133 14.24 -23.31 4.67
CA ALA A 133 13.35 -22.36 5.35
C ALA A 133 13.66 -20.92 4.95
N TYR A 134 14.95 -20.59 4.84
CA TYR A 134 15.39 -19.27 4.44
C TYR A 134 15.02 -18.95 2.99
N GLU A 135 15.22 -19.89 2.08
CA GLU A 135 14.81 -19.78 0.68
C GLU A 135 13.29 -19.68 0.52
N SER A 136 12.52 -20.42 1.30
CA SER A 136 11.06 -20.36 1.25
C SER A 136 10.49 -19.00 1.69
N ILE A 137 11.18 -18.30 2.60
CA ILE A 137 10.75 -17.00 3.11
C ILE A 137 11.24 -15.86 2.22
N PHE A 138 12.53 -15.86 1.86
CA PHE A 138 13.18 -14.74 1.18
C PHE A 138 13.47 -14.98 -0.30
N GLY A 139 13.32 -16.21 -0.77
CA GLY A 139 13.61 -16.63 -2.15
C GLY A 139 12.51 -16.31 -3.15
N GLN A 140 11.85 -15.17 -3.04
CA GLN A 140 10.82 -14.75 -3.98
C GLN A 140 11.35 -14.68 -5.42
N THR A 141 10.51 -15.08 -6.38
CA THR A 141 10.92 -15.03 -7.77
C THR A 141 11.19 -13.57 -8.21
N PRO A 142 12.23 -13.32 -9.02
CA PRO A 142 12.56 -11.97 -9.49
C PRO A 142 11.38 -11.27 -10.18
N ARG A 143 10.52 -12.03 -10.85
CA ARG A 143 9.32 -11.52 -11.51
C ARG A 143 8.32 -10.91 -10.53
N ILE A 144 8.03 -11.62 -9.42
CA ILE A 144 7.10 -11.14 -8.37
C ILE A 144 7.68 -9.89 -7.71
N VAL A 145 8.98 -9.90 -7.44
CA VAL A 145 9.67 -8.75 -6.84
C VAL A 145 9.59 -7.51 -7.72
N LEU A 146 9.92 -7.64 -9.01
CA LEU A 146 9.84 -6.53 -9.97
C LEU A 146 8.40 -6.03 -10.13
N ALA A 147 7.43 -6.95 -10.19
CA ALA A 147 6.01 -6.61 -10.24
C ALA A 147 5.58 -5.82 -9.00
N SER A 148 5.97 -6.26 -7.80
CA SER A 148 5.65 -5.60 -6.53
C SER A 148 6.25 -4.20 -6.44
N ILE A 149 7.54 -4.05 -6.76
CA ILE A 149 8.23 -2.75 -6.74
C ILE A 149 7.56 -1.76 -7.73
N THR A 150 7.24 -2.24 -8.94
CA THR A 150 6.61 -1.40 -9.97
C THR A 150 5.19 -1.01 -9.57
N ALA A 151 4.41 -1.96 -9.06
CA ALA A 151 3.04 -1.73 -8.61
C ALA A 151 3.00 -0.74 -7.44
N PHE A 152 3.85 -0.95 -6.42
CA PHE A 152 4.00 -0.02 -5.30
C PHE A 152 4.30 1.40 -5.78
N PHE A 153 5.28 1.57 -6.67
CA PHE A 153 5.63 2.87 -7.20
C PHE A 153 4.44 3.53 -7.91
N CYS A 154 3.79 2.83 -8.82
CA CYS A 154 2.66 3.37 -9.57
C CYS A 154 1.45 3.66 -8.66
N GLY A 155 1.13 2.74 -7.74
CA GLY A 155 0.00 2.85 -6.83
C GLY A 155 0.13 4.01 -5.85
N GLU A 156 1.26 4.11 -5.17
CA GLU A 156 1.52 5.18 -4.19
C GLU A 156 1.53 6.58 -4.83
N PHE A 157 2.13 6.70 -6.03
CA PHE A 157 2.07 7.98 -6.74
C PHE A 157 0.66 8.33 -7.21
N ALA A 158 -0.11 7.36 -7.69
CA ALA A 158 -1.51 7.55 -8.09
C ALA A 158 -2.37 7.95 -6.88
N ASN A 159 -2.19 7.30 -5.73
CA ASN A 159 -2.85 7.62 -4.47
C ASN A 159 -2.54 9.06 -4.03
N SER A 160 -1.27 9.39 -3.83
CA SER A 160 -0.82 10.70 -3.36
C SER A 160 -1.23 11.84 -4.33
N TYR A 161 -1.14 11.60 -5.64
CA TYR A 161 -1.60 12.54 -6.64
C TYR A 161 -3.10 12.82 -6.52
N THR A 162 -3.90 11.76 -6.44
CA THR A 162 -5.35 11.84 -6.35
C THR A 162 -5.78 12.56 -5.08
N LEU A 163 -5.21 12.20 -3.94
CA LEU A 163 -5.49 12.82 -2.65
C LEU A 163 -5.20 14.32 -2.66
N ALA A 164 -4.01 14.70 -3.15
CA ALA A 164 -3.60 16.10 -3.23
C ALA A 164 -4.52 16.92 -4.15
N LYS A 165 -4.89 16.37 -5.32
CA LYS A 165 -5.84 17.01 -6.24
C LYS A 165 -7.22 17.15 -5.64
N MET A 166 -7.74 16.09 -5.03
CA MET A 166 -9.04 16.11 -4.37
C MET A 166 -9.07 17.11 -3.21
N LYS A 167 -7.96 17.29 -2.47
CA LYS A 167 -7.87 18.29 -1.41
C LYS A 167 -8.04 19.71 -1.95
N VAL A 168 -7.41 20.04 -3.07
CA VAL A 168 -7.57 21.32 -3.72
C VAL A 168 -9.01 21.51 -4.23
N TRP A 169 -9.58 20.51 -4.91
CA TRP A 169 -10.95 20.58 -5.46
C TRP A 169 -12.02 20.74 -4.38
N THR A 170 -11.86 20.04 -3.25
CA THR A 170 -12.82 20.10 -2.13
C THR A 170 -12.57 21.26 -1.18
N ASN A 171 -11.54 22.09 -1.42
CA ASN A 171 -11.06 23.11 -0.49
C ASN A 171 -10.89 22.58 0.95
N GLY A 172 -10.29 21.39 1.07
CA GLY A 172 -10.03 20.73 2.34
C GLY A 172 -11.26 20.07 3.01
N ARG A 173 -12.44 20.16 2.40
CA ARG A 173 -13.67 19.53 2.95
C ARG A 173 -13.70 18.05 2.68
N ALA A 174 -14.53 17.30 3.45
CA ALA A 174 -14.82 15.89 3.25
C ALA A 174 -13.55 15.01 3.13
N LEU A 175 -12.69 15.02 4.15
CA LEU A 175 -11.45 14.22 4.19
C LEU A 175 -11.70 12.74 3.89
N TRP A 176 -12.81 12.15 4.39
CA TRP A 176 -13.17 10.75 4.15
C TRP A 176 -13.28 10.42 2.65
N SER A 177 -13.92 11.28 1.87
CA SER A 177 -14.10 11.03 0.44
C SER A 177 -12.77 11.13 -0.32
N ARG A 178 -11.82 11.94 0.19
CA ARG A 178 -10.48 12.04 -0.40
C ARG A 178 -9.65 10.81 -0.09
N ILE A 179 -9.65 10.36 1.16
CA ILE A 179 -8.95 9.14 1.59
C ILE A 179 -9.48 7.95 0.78
N VAL A 180 -10.78 7.68 0.86
CA VAL A 180 -11.38 6.55 0.14
C VAL A 180 -11.21 6.68 -1.38
N GLY A 181 -11.40 7.88 -1.94
CA GLY A 181 -11.26 8.13 -3.37
C GLY A 181 -9.83 7.95 -3.89
N SER A 182 -8.83 8.42 -3.15
CA SER A 182 -7.42 8.23 -3.50
C SER A 182 -7.00 6.75 -3.40
N THR A 183 -7.48 6.04 -2.37
CA THR A 183 -7.22 4.61 -2.21
C THR A 183 -7.84 3.78 -3.33
N ILE A 184 -9.09 4.07 -3.74
CA ILE A 184 -9.72 3.41 -4.89
C ILE A 184 -8.83 3.52 -6.14
N VAL A 185 -8.27 4.70 -6.41
CA VAL A 185 -7.40 4.93 -7.57
C VAL A 185 -6.03 4.27 -7.36
N GLY A 186 -5.38 4.51 -6.23
CA GLY A 186 -4.04 3.99 -5.94
C GLY A 186 -3.99 2.46 -5.92
N GLU A 187 -4.87 1.83 -5.16
CA GLU A 187 -4.98 0.38 -5.09
C GLU A 187 -5.47 -0.26 -6.40
N GLY A 188 -6.29 0.47 -7.17
CA GLY A 188 -6.67 0.07 -8.51
C GLY A 188 -5.46 -0.02 -9.43
N VAL A 189 -4.62 1.00 -9.44
CA VAL A 189 -3.36 1.03 -10.22
C VAL A 189 -2.40 -0.04 -9.74
N ASP A 190 -2.18 -0.16 -8.41
CA ASP A 190 -1.33 -1.20 -7.81
C ASP A 190 -1.77 -2.59 -8.29
N SER A 191 -3.05 -2.92 -8.13
CA SER A 191 -3.59 -4.23 -8.49
C SER A 191 -3.51 -4.52 -9.98
N LEU A 192 -3.83 -3.53 -10.82
CA LEU A 192 -3.75 -3.67 -12.29
C LEU A 192 -2.32 -3.83 -12.80
N VAL A 193 -1.32 -3.35 -12.08
CA VAL A 193 0.10 -3.54 -12.42
C VAL A 193 0.61 -4.85 -11.84
N PHE A 194 0.37 -5.11 -10.55
CA PHE A 194 0.94 -6.25 -9.82
C PHE A 194 0.47 -7.59 -10.37
N TYR A 195 -0.84 -7.85 -10.38
CA TYR A 195 -1.36 -9.19 -10.68
C TYR A 195 -1.05 -9.63 -12.11
N PRO A 196 -1.23 -8.82 -13.14
CA PRO A 196 -0.83 -9.20 -14.48
C PRO A 196 0.68 -9.42 -14.62
N ALA A 197 1.50 -8.51 -14.08
CA ALA A 197 2.95 -8.64 -14.19
C ALA A 197 3.49 -9.85 -13.44
N ALA A 198 2.95 -10.17 -12.26
CA ALA A 198 3.40 -11.28 -11.44
C ALA A 198 2.91 -12.64 -11.96
N PHE A 199 1.65 -12.76 -12.39
CA PHE A 199 0.97 -14.05 -12.51
C PHE A 199 0.40 -14.40 -13.87
N LEU A 200 0.25 -13.46 -14.83
CA LEU A 200 -0.21 -13.83 -16.18
C LEU A 200 0.77 -14.78 -16.86
N GLY A 201 0.23 -15.86 -17.42
CA GLY A 201 1.01 -16.95 -18.03
C GLY A 201 1.61 -17.93 -17.04
N VAL A 202 1.42 -17.73 -15.72
CA VAL A 202 1.77 -18.68 -14.64
C VAL A 202 0.52 -19.29 -14.04
N TRP A 203 -0.47 -18.46 -13.76
CA TRP A 203 -1.79 -18.90 -13.30
C TRP A 203 -2.82 -18.78 -14.42
N GLU A 204 -3.91 -19.53 -14.29
CA GLU A 204 -5.07 -19.36 -15.16
C GLU A 204 -5.58 -17.91 -15.07
N THR A 205 -5.86 -17.29 -16.23
CA THR A 205 -6.26 -15.88 -16.31
C THR A 205 -7.48 -15.57 -15.43
N LYS A 206 -8.46 -16.49 -15.38
CA LYS A 206 -9.64 -16.36 -14.53
C LYS A 206 -9.28 -16.26 -13.05
N LEU A 207 -8.33 -17.08 -12.59
CA LEU A 207 -7.84 -17.07 -11.21
C LEU A 207 -7.13 -15.74 -10.91
N VAL A 208 -6.27 -15.26 -11.83
CA VAL A 208 -5.58 -13.97 -11.68
C VAL A 208 -6.58 -12.83 -11.49
N ILE A 209 -7.61 -12.76 -12.34
CA ILE A 209 -8.66 -11.73 -12.25
C ILE A 209 -9.43 -11.84 -10.94
N THR A 210 -9.83 -13.05 -10.54
CA THR A 210 -10.58 -13.26 -9.30
C THR A 210 -9.78 -12.81 -8.08
N VAL A 211 -8.51 -13.22 -7.98
CA VAL A 211 -7.64 -12.85 -6.85
C VAL A 211 -7.36 -11.35 -6.86
N MET A 212 -7.11 -10.75 -8.03
CA MET A 212 -6.91 -9.31 -8.19
C MET A 212 -8.10 -8.51 -7.66
N VAL A 213 -9.32 -8.84 -8.11
CA VAL A 213 -10.54 -8.14 -7.68
C VAL A 213 -10.80 -8.34 -6.19
N SER A 214 -10.67 -9.56 -5.68
CA SER A 214 -10.91 -9.86 -4.26
C SER A 214 -9.95 -9.09 -3.34
N ASN A 215 -8.65 -9.11 -3.66
CA ASN A 215 -7.66 -8.38 -2.85
C ASN A 215 -7.83 -6.86 -2.96
N TYR A 216 -8.15 -6.34 -4.15
CA TYR A 216 -8.48 -4.93 -4.32
C TYR A 216 -9.63 -4.49 -3.42
N LEU A 217 -10.74 -5.24 -3.43
CA LEU A 217 -11.90 -4.93 -2.59
C LEU A 217 -11.58 -5.02 -1.10
N LEU A 218 -10.80 -6.03 -0.67
CA LEU A 218 -10.37 -6.16 0.72
C LEU A 218 -9.49 -4.99 1.17
N LYS A 219 -8.56 -4.54 0.33
CA LYS A 219 -7.69 -3.40 0.63
C LYS A 219 -8.50 -2.11 0.77
N VAL A 220 -9.42 -1.84 -0.17
CA VAL A 220 -10.31 -0.66 -0.09
C VAL A 220 -11.21 -0.73 1.15
N LEU A 221 -11.78 -1.90 1.46
CA LEU A 221 -12.59 -2.08 2.66
C LEU A 221 -11.78 -1.81 3.93
N TRP A 222 -10.53 -2.29 3.99
CA TRP A 222 -9.63 -2.05 5.11
C TRP A 222 -9.41 -0.54 5.33
N GLU A 223 -9.16 0.21 4.25
CA GLU A 223 -8.97 1.66 4.31
C GLU A 223 -10.22 2.39 4.80
N VAL A 224 -11.40 1.98 4.33
CA VAL A 224 -12.68 2.52 4.81
C VAL A 224 -12.84 2.30 6.32
N LEU A 225 -12.50 1.11 6.81
CA LEU A 225 -12.56 0.79 8.24
C LEU A 225 -11.51 1.55 9.06
N ALA A 226 -10.35 1.81 8.48
CA ALA A 226 -9.26 2.55 9.13
C ALA A 226 -9.44 4.07 9.08
N THR A 227 -10.27 4.59 8.18
CA THR A 227 -10.51 6.04 7.98
C THR A 227 -10.77 6.81 9.28
N PRO A 228 -11.55 6.35 10.27
CA PRO A 228 -11.74 7.06 11.54
C PRO A 228 -10.43 7.26 12.32
N LEU A 229 -9.50 6.29 12.25
CA LEU A 229 -8.17 6.42 12.87
C LEU A 229 -7.33 7.45 12.12
N THR A 230 -7.31 7.37 10.79
CA THR A 230 -6.61 8.32 9.91
C THR A 230 -7.05 9.77 10.18
N TYR A 231 -8.35 10.01 10.37
CA TYR A 231 -8.89 11.32 10.76
C TYR A 231 -8.27 11.86 12.05
N ARG A 232 -8.19 11.02 13.09
CA ARG A 232 -7.64 11.42 14.39
C ARG A 232 -6.16 11.77 14.28
N VAL A 233 -5.41 10.96 13.54
CA VAL A 233 -3.96 11.15 13.35
C VAL A 233 -3.71 12.42 12.52
N VAL A 234 -4.39 12.60 11.39
CA VAL A 234 -4.29 13.81 10.56
C VAL A 234 -4.63 15.06 11.37
N ALA A 235 -5.74 15.06 12.12
CA ALA A 235 -6.14 16.21 12.93
C ALA A 235 -5.12 16.51 14.04
N ALA A 236 -4.53 15.50 14.65
CA ALA A 236 -3.49 15.67 15.67
C ALA A 236 -2.20 16.25 15.06
N LEU A 237 -1.76 15.72 13.92
CA LEU A 237 -0.56 16.18 13.22
C LEU A 237 -0.71 17.61 12.69
N LYS A 238 -1.84 17.95 12.04
CA LYS A 238 -2.09 19.33 11.58
C LYS A 238 -2.00 20.33 12.72
N ARG A 239 -2.49 19.97 13.91
CA ARG A 239 -2.39 20.84 15.11
C ARG A 239 -0.96 20.90 15.66
N ALA A 240 -0.26 19.77 15.71
CA ALA A 240 1.08 19.69 16.29
C ALA A 240 2.15 20.34 15.40
N GLU A 241 1.98 20.24 14.08
CA GLU A 241 2.87 20.83 13.07
C GLU A 241 2.46 22.27 12.68
N HIS A 242 1.26 22.71 13.07
CA HIS A 242 0.66 23.95 12.59
C HIS A 242 0.69 24.05 11.06
N GLU A 243 0.39 22.92 10.39
CA GLU A 243 0.47 22.79 8.93
C GLU A 243 -0.79 22.16 8.37
N ASP A 244 -1.25 22.71 7.26
CA ASP A 244 -2.29 22.17 6.40
C ASP A 244 -1.99 22.56 4.95
N TYR A 245 -1.06 21.83 4.34
CA TYR A 245 -0.52 22.19 3.03
C TYR A 245 -1.50 21.92 1.89
N TYR A 246 -1.67 22.89 0.99
CA TYR A 246 -2.49 22.77 -0.23
C TYR A 246 -1.61 22.85 -1.47
N ASP A 247 -1.65 21.82 -2.30
CA ASP A 247 -0.84 21.66 -3.51
C ASP A 247 -1.39 22.44 -4.72
N ARG A 248 -1.58 23.77 -4.58
CA ARG A 248 -2.12 24.62 -5.65
C ARG A 248 -1.11 24.86 -6.77
N ASP A 249 0.14 25.12 -6.40
CA ASP A 249 1.23 25.45 -7.32
C ASP A 249 2.29 24.31 -7.40
N THR A 250 1.97 23.13 -6.89
CA THR A 250 2.88 22.00 -6.83
C THR A 250 3.05 21.36 -8.21
N ARG A 251 4.29 21.06 -8.59
CA ARG A 251 4.59 20.24 -9.76
C ARG A 251 4.37 18.75 -9.45
N PHE A 252 3.33 18.19 -10.06
CA PHE A 252 2.90 16.81 -9.83
C PHE A 252 3.69 15.75 -10.61
N THR A 253 4.94 16.01 -10.98
CA THR A 253 5.78 14.99 -11.59
C THR A 253 6.37 14.07 -10.51
N PRO A 254 6.35 12.74 -10.69
CA PRO A 254 6.96 11.80 -9.76
C PRO A 254 8.49 11.92 -9.69
N PHE A 255 9.13 12.46 -10.74
CA PHE A 255 10.59 12.51 -10.89
C PHE A 255 11.26 13.79 -10.35
N SER A 256 10.51 14.77 -9.86
CA SER A 256 11.11 15.98 -9.31
C SER A 256 11.61 15.74 -7.87
N VAL A 257 12.87 16.06 -7.59
CA VAL A 257 13.46 16.01 -6.23
C VAL A 257 13.22 17.30 -5.45
N ARG A 258 12.71 18.36 -6.11
CA ARG A 258 12.43 19.67 -5.45
C ARG A 258 11.13 19.61 -4.67
N THR A 259 11.15 20.14 -3.46
CA THR A 259 9.98 20.38 -2.59
C THR A 259 9.45 21.76 -2.82
#